data_83fa89c9ea281cd7b0efd69742ff614b
#
_entry.id   83fa89c9ea281cd7b0efd69742ff614b
#
_cell.length_a   1.000
_cell.length_b   1.000
_cell.length_c   1.000
_cell.angle_alpha   90.00
_cell.angle_beta   90.00
_cell.angle_gamma   90.00
#
_symmetry.space_group_name_H-M   'P 1'
#
loop_
_entity.id
_entity.type
_entity.pdbx_description
1 polymer ?
#
loop_
_entity_poly.entity_id
_entity_poly.type
_entity_poly.pdbx_seq_one_letter_code
_entity_poly.pdbx_strand_id
1 'polypeptide(L)'
;MRKPAIKSIAIGMCLLACACLARSRVYDDPVPGGENGYVVAVDGVRAVVSDVRNSAMPLNIRWPGHQRELDQTEIGGLVRFEFDGMAQVEVTAPRDFREVKIRPLSKGVRHVVQGRKVAFALSHPGAYSVEFDGVHSNLLVLADAPANYGVGASDPRTLYYGPGAHEVGLIELKSGQTLYIHEDAVVFGRVFARDADNIRILGRGILDGSHVKAEILPIDPKLVEEQRRKRFAITNSRRYDAIRFEYCDDVLIDGITVRDSPLYNIRPICCRRLSIRNVKLCGNWRYNSDGIDMHNCENVRISDCFIRTFDDSICVKGFDYVMDEREMLHDGYLHNVFTNAVIERCTVWCDWGHSLEFGAETRAQEIRDITFRDCDVIRCDGAVCDVKNCDYADIHGITFENIRIEQDPPTYRHQYGEKASAFDPTPLKSGLAPAFAATVTVIPEYSKNDVRRGRNRDIVLRDICVTGPECPRIRMRGYDKDHRTTGVVVQGIYWNGREVSQEVEKHQQVGPFAEPARFERSK
;
A
#
# COMPACT_ATOMS: atom_id res chain seq x y z
N MET A 1 24.44 -63.42 5.52
CA MET A 1 23.53 -62.27 5.54
C MET A 1 24.29 -60.98 5.19
N ARG A 2 24.20 -60.56 3.95
CA ARG A 2 24.89 -59.32 3.49
C ARG A 2 23.88 -58.16 3.58
N LYS A 3 24.27 -57.09 4.30
CA LYS A 3 23.51 -55.83 4.34
C LYS A 3 23.62 -55.14 2.98
N PRO A 4 22.54 -54.54 2.45
CA PRO A 4 22.61 -53.74 1.24
C PRO A 4 23.21 -52.36 1.55
N ALA A 5 24.17 -51.96 0.72
CA ALA A 5 24.78 -50.62 0.75
C ALA A 5 23.78 -49.60 0.17
N ILE A 6 23.46 -48.57 0.97
CA ILE A 6 22.71 -47.40 0.52
C ILE A 6 23.64 -46.57 -0.39
N LYS A 7 23.35 -46.56 -1.68
CA LYS A 7 24.00 -45.65 -2.62
C LYS A 7 23.43 -44.24 -2.42
N SER A 8 24.25 -43.35 -1.88
CA SER A 8 23.98 -41.92 -1.89
C SER A 8 23.95 -41.44 -3.35
N ILE A 9 22.77 -41.09 -3.83
CA ILE A 9 22.60 -40.37 -5.10
C ILE A 9 22.93 -38.91 -4.83
N ALA A 10 24.15 -38.49 -5.16
CA ALA A 10 24.50 -37.09 -5.28
C ALA A 10 23.77 -36.56 -6.52
N ILE A 11 22.68 -35.83 -6.29
CA ILE A 11 22.05 -35.01 -7.33
C ILE A 11 22.97 -33.82 -7.55
N GLY A 12 23.87 -33.98 -8.50
CA GLY A 12 24.64 -32.85 -9.02
C GLY A 12 23.70 -31.88 -9.71
N MET A 13 23.45 -30.72 -9.09
CA MET A 13 22.85 -29.58 -9.77
C MET A 13 23.84 -29.14 -10.87
N CYS A 14 23.65 -29.65 -12.09
CA CYS A 14 24.18 -29.00 -13.28
C CYS A 14 23.40 -27.70 -13.46
N LEU A 15 23.88 -26.62 -12.85
CA LEU A 15 23.58 -25.26 -13.26
C LEU A 15 24.21 -25.12 -14.65
N LEU A 16 23.40 -25.27 -15.70
CA LEU A 16 23.76 -24.82 -17.02
C LEU A 16 24.03 -23.31 -16.90
N ALA A 17 25.31 -22.98 -16.89
CA ALA A 17 25.79 -21.62 -17.09
C ALA A 17 25.48 -21.23 -18.55
N CYS A 18 24.23 -20.86 -18.85
CA CYS A 18 23.95 -19.94 -19.92
C CYS A 18 24.48 -18.58 -19.44
N ALA A 19 25.69 -18.25 -19.89
CA ALA A 19 26.27 -16.93 -19.70
C ALA A 19 25.54 -15.88 -20.56
N CYS A 20 24.27 -15.65 -20.31
CA CYS A 20 23.72 -14.30 -20.39
C CYS A 20 24.20 -13.62 -19.12
N LEU A 21 25.14 -12.68 -19.28
CA LEU A 21 25.60 -11.83 -18.20
C LEU A 21 24.37 -11.13 -17.61
N ALA A 22 23.78 -11.72 -16.57
CA ALA A 22 22.78 -11.05 -15.75
C ALA A 22 23.45 -9.78 -15.23
N ARG A 23 22.90 -8.64 -15.61
CA ARG A 23 23.42 -7.34 -15.18
C ARG A 23 22.54 -6.87 -14.03
N SER A 24 22.83 -7.39 -12.84
CA SER A 24 22.26 -6.81 -11.62
C SER A 24 23.15 -5.68 -11.12
N ARG A 25 22.50 -4.62 -10.69
CA ARG A 25 23.15 -3.50 -9.99
C ARG A 25 22.49 -3.33 -8.64
N VAL A 26 23.24 -3.57 -7.59
CA VAL A 26 22.80 -3.31 -6.21
C VAL A 26 22.91 -1.81 -5.94
N TYR A 27 21.86 -1.24 -5.33
CA TYR A 27 21.86 0.14 -4.89
C TYR A 27 22.45 0.28 -3.50
N ASP A 28 23.15 1.37 -3.27
CA ASP A 28 23.65 1.74 -1.97
C ASP A 28 22.55 2.42 -1.13
N ASP A 29 22.72 2.41 0.18
CA ASP A 29 21.95 3.22 1.12
C ASP A 29 22.97 3.88 2.08
N PRO A 30 23.16 5.19 1.99
CA PRO A 30 24.12 5.91 2.84
C PRO A 30 23.73 5.91 4.33
N VAL A 31 22.52 5.44 4.66
CA VAL A 31 21.99 5.33 6.03
C VAL A 31 21.37 3.95 6.25
N PRO A 32 22.16 2.88 6.17
CA PRO A 32 21.60 1.52 6.13
C PRO A 32 21.03 1.05 7.46
N GLY A 33 21.48 1.56 8.59
CA GLY A 33 21.19 0.99 9.90
C GLY A 33 22.05 -0.25 10.17
N GLY A 34 21.49 -1.26 10.83
CA GLY A 34 22.21 -2.50 11.13
C GLY A 34 21.50 -3.39 12.16
N GLU A 35 20.29 -3.03 12.54
CA GLU A 35 19.51 -3.77 13.56
C GLU A 35 18.82 -5.01 12.96
N ASN A 36 18.55 -5.03 11.63
CA ASN A 36 17.82 -6.11 10.99
C ASN A 36 18.56 -7.45 10.95
N GLY A 37 19.89 -7.44 10.91
CA GLY A 37 20.76 -8.62 10.96
C GLY A 37 20.75 -9.53 9.72
N TYR A 38 20.10 -9.14 8.62
CA TYR A 38 20.12 -9.86 7.35
C TYR A 38 21.45 -9.69 6.60
N VAL A 39 21.86 -10.74 5.90
CA VAL A 39 22.94 -10.66 4.91
C VAL A 39 22.40 -11.12 3.57
N VAL A 40 22.50 -10.26 2.56
CA VAL A 40 21.96 -10.53 1.21
C VAL A 40 23.07 -10.41 0.18
N ALA A 41 23.06 -11.31 -0.80
CA ALA A 41 23.86 -11.21 -2.02
C ALA A 41 22.95 -11.35 -3.25
N VAL A 42 23.21 -10.54 -4.28
CA VAL A 42 22.54 -10.59 -5.58
C VAL A 42 23.60 -10.87 -6.64
N ASP A 43 23.42 -11.96 -7.39
CA ASP A 43 24.42 -12.47 -8.36
C ASP A 43 25.85 -12.55 -7.79
N GLY A 44 25.93 -12.97 -6.52
CA GLY A 44 27.21 -13.07 -5.78
C GLY A 44 27.77 -11.74 -5.24
N VAL A 45 27.14 -10.61 -5.54
CA VAL A 45 27.54 -9.28 -5.01
C VAL A 45 26.81 -9.02 -3.71
N ARG A 46 27.55 -8.72 -2.63
CA ARG A 46 26.95 -8.37 -1.34
C ARG A 46 26.15 -7.07 -1.46
N ALA A 47 24.89 -7.13 -1.05
CA ALA A 47 23.99 -6.00 -1.05
C ALA A 47 23.98 -5.28 0.30
N VAL A 48 23.73 -3.98 0.28
CA VAL A 48 23.37 -3.22 1.48
C VAL A 48 21.95 -3.59 1.87
N VAL A 49 21.75 -3.89 3.15
CA VAL A 49 20.41 -4.15 3.72
C VAL A 49 20.09 -3.06 4.73
N SER A 50 19.15 -2.20 4.38
CA SER A 50 18.72 -1.08 5.21
C SER A 50 17.73 -1.53 6.27
N ASP A 51 17.69 -0.83 7.40
CA ASP A 51 16.64 -0.99 8.40
C ASP A 51 15.34 -0.33 7.95
N VAL A 52 14.24 -1.04 8.14
CA VAL A 52 12.90 -0.52 7.92
C VAL A 52 12.06 -0.76 9.17
N ARG A 53 11.56 0.32 9.75
CA ARG A 53 10.72 0.25 10.93
C ARG A 53 9.26 0.02 10.52
N ASN A 54 8.67 -1.02 11.05
CA ASN A 54 7.28 -1.40 10.80
C ASN A 54 6.50 -1.48 12.11
N SER A 55 5.17 -1.53 12.01
CA SER A 55 4.32 -1.83 13.15
C SER A 55 4.54 -3.26 13.62
N ALA A 56 4.75 -3.44 14.92
CA ALA A 56 4.82 -4.77 15.51
C ALA A 56 3.41 -5.33 15.76
N MET A 57 3.26 -6.63 15.51
CA MET A 57 2.03 -7.35 15.81
C MET A 57 2.12 -8.04 17.19
N PRO A 58 1.06 -8.11 17.99
CA PRO A 58 -0.28 -7.57 17.77
C PRO A 58 -0.32 -6.03 17.85
N LEU A 59 -1.26 -5.43 17.12
CA LEU A 59 -1.39 -3.98 17.13
C LEU A 59 -2.06 -3.50 18.43
N ASN A 60 -1.43 -2.54 19.10
CA ASN A 60 -2.04 -1.75 20.17
C ASN A 60 -2.37 -0.38 19.61
N ILE A 61 -3.65 -0.06 19.51
CA ILE A 61 -4.12 1.17 18.89
C ILE A 61 -4.76 2.06 19.95
N ARG A 62 -4.12 3.18 20.24
CA ARG A 62 -4.70 4.25 21.04
C ARG A 62 -5.29 5.31 20.12
N TRP A 63 -6.58 5.59 20.25
CA TRP A 63 -7.28 6.62 19.49
C TRP A 63 -7.65 7.83 20.31
N PRO A 64 -7.86 8.96 19.63
CA PRO A 64 -7.30 9.49 18.40
C PRO A 64 -6.09 10.39 18.66
N GLY A 65 -5.21 10.50 17.67
CA GLY A 65 -4.14 11.52 17.68
C GLY A 65 -2.90 11.16 18.49
N HIS A 66 -2.76 9.91 18.93
CA HIS A 66 -1.56 9.43 19.61
C HIS A 66 -0.63 8.73 18.62
N GLN A 67 0.58 9.21 18.53
CA GLN A 67 1.65 8.54 17.81
C GLN A 67 1.93 7.17 18.46
N ARG A 68 2.16 6.12 17.65
CA ARG A 68 2.62 4.84 18.18
C ARG A 68 3.97 5.01 18.88
N GLU A 69 4.13 4.30 19.99
CA GLU A 69 5.40 4.29 20.71
C GLU A 69 6.40 3.35 20.00
N LEU A 70 7.69 3.62 20.14
CA LEU A 70 8.73 2.85 19.45
C LEU A 70 8.79 1.38 19.87
N ASP A 71 8.39 1.05 21.11
CA ASP A 71 8.28 -0.32 21.62
C ASP A 71 7.14 -1.14 20.97
N GLN A 72 6.26 -0.47 20.22
CA GLN A 72 5.20 -1.08 19.41
C GLN A 72 5.62 -1.23 17.94
N THR A 73 6.90 -1.17 17.67
CA THR A 73 7.47 -1.29 16.33
C THR A 73 8.52 -2.40 16.30
N GLU A 74 8.83 -2.86 15.10
CA GLU A 74 9.89 -3.82 14.85
C GLU A 74 10.73 -3.40 13.65
N ILE A 75 11.96 -3.89 13.59
CA ILE A 75 12.86 -3.62 12.47
C ILE A 75 12.84 -4.82 11.51
N GLY A 76 12.56 -4.54 10.26
CA GLY A 76 12.75 -5.43 9.13
C GLY A 76 13.93 -5.00 8.25
N GLY A 77 14.28 -5.81 7.28
CA GLY A 77 15.32 -5.49 6.29
C GLY A 77 14.73 -4.98 4.97
N LEU A 78 15.50 -4.16 4.26
CA LEU A 78 15.21 -3.69 2.91
C LEU A 78 16.46 -3.83 2.04
N VAL A 79 16.36 -4.56 0.95
CA VAL A 79 17.39 -4.62 -0.09
C VAL A 79 16.83 -4.08 -1.40
N ARG A 80 17.61 -3.28 -2.14
CA ARG A 80 17.23 -2.63 -3.39
C ARG A 80 18.24 -2.89 -4.48
N PHE A 81 17.79 -3.29 -5.65
CA PHE A 81 18.63 -3.50 -6.82
C PHE A 81 17.83 -3.46 -8.12
N GLU A 82 18.51 -3.30 -9.24
CA GLU A 82 17.92 -3.51 -10.56
C GLU A 82 18.56 -4.70 -11.26
N PHE A 83 17.83 -5.33 -12.17
CA PHE A 83 18.33 -6.44 -12.96
C PHE A 83 17.60 -6.55 -14.31
N ASP A 84 18.30 -7.13 -15.27
CA ASP A 84 17.77 -7.51 -16.57
C ASP A 84 17.87 -9.03 -16.75
N GLY A 85 16.78 -9.65 -17.18
CA GLY A 85 16.67 -11.09 -17.33
C GLY A 85 16.39 -11.83 -16.03
N MET A 86 17.40 -12.31 -15.34
CA MET A 86 17.27 -13.12 -14.11
C MET A 86 18.29 -12.69 -13.05
N ALA A 87 17.86 -12.55 -11.81
CA ALA A 87 18.73 -12.29 -10.67
C ALA A 87 18.73 -13.47 -9.68
N GLN A 88 19.92 -13.89 -9.24
CA GLN A 88 20.06 -14.87 -8.16
C GLN A 88 20.18 -14.13 -6.83
N VAL A 89 19.30 -14.44 -5.89
CA VAL A 89 19.27 -13.81 -4.57
C VAL A 89 19.59 -14.85 -3.51
N GLU A 90 20.58 -14.57 -2.68
CA GLU A 90 20.93 -15.36 -1.49
C GLU A 90 20.68 -14.52 -0.25
N VAL A 91 19.87 -15.04 0.67
CA VAL A 91 19.54 -14.39 1.94
C VAL A 91 20.03 -15.26 3.09
N THR A 92 20.82 -14.69 4.00
CA THR A 92 21.09 -15.32 5.30
C THR A 92 20.21 -14.63 6.34
N ALA A 93 19.31 -15.42 6.95
CA ALA A 93 18.42 -14.93 7.99
C ALA A 93 19.17 -14.62 9.29
N PRO A 94 18.73 -13.62 10.08
CA PRO A 94 19.39 -13.24 11.35
C PRO A 94 19.27 -14.30 12.43
N ARG A 95 18.30 -15.21 12.32
CA ARG A 95 18.00 -16.28 13.29
C ARG A 95 17.68 -17.58 12.56
N ASP A 96 17.66 -18.69 13.29
CA ASP A 96 17.13 -19.95 12.80
C ASP A 96 15.62 -19.83 12.56
N PHE A 97 15.11 -20.54 11.57
CA PHE A 97 13.70 -20.55 11.20
C PHE A 97 13.25 -21.96 10.81
N ARG A 98 11.92 -22.17 10.81
CA ARG A 98 11.27 -23.44 10.41
C ARG A 98 10.65 -23.34 9.03
N GLU A 99 10.10 -22.18 8.70
CA GLU A 99 9.39 -21.93 7.44
C GLU A 99 9.89 -20.62 6.83
N VAL A 100 9.94 -20.58 5.50
CA VAL A 100 10.14 -19.35 4.74
C VAL A 100 9.04 -19.24 3.68
N LYS A 101 8.46 -18.04 3.57
CA LYS A 101 7.51 -17.68 2.51
C LYS A 101 8.06 -16.50 1.72
N ILE A 102 7.93 -16.57 0.40
CA ILE A 102 8.27 -15.46 -0.49
C ILE A 102 6.96 -15.01 -1.15
N ARG A 103 6.53 -13.79 -0.86
CA ARG A 103 5.31 -13.21 -1.40
C ARG A 103 5.60 -12.11 -2.42
N PRO A 104 4.69 -11.86 -3.38
CA PRO A 104 3.38 -12.49 -3.58
C PRO A 104 3.49 -13.97 -3.98
N LEU A 105 2.61 -14.81 -3.46
CA LEU A 105 2.57 -16.25 -3.81
C LEU A 105 2.26 -16.46 -5.29
N SER A 106 1.54 -15.52 -5.90
CA SER A 106 1.23 -15.50 -7.34
C SER A 106 2.47 -15.51 -8.23
N LYS A 107 3.61 -15.00 -7.75
CA LYS A 107 4.89 -15.00 -8.48
C LYS A 107 5.57 -16.37 -8.50
N GLY A 108 5.12 -17.33 -7.69
CA GLY A 108 5.62 -18.71 -7.69
C GLY A 108 7.12 -18.85 -7.46
N VAL A 109 7.73 -17.97 -6.67
CA VAL A 109 9.19 -17.96 -6.43
C VAL A 109 9.60 -19.23 -5.69
N ARG A 110 10.34 -20.09 -6.37
CA ARG A 110 10.91 -21.31 -5.76
C ARG A 110 12.20 -20.97 -5.05
N HIS A 111 12.43 -21.59 -3.91
CA HIS A 111 13.64 -21.36 -3.10
C HIS A 111 14.23 -22.67 -2.58
N VAL A 112 15.50 -22.60 -2.19
CA VAL A 112 16.25 -23.69 -1.56
C VAL A 112 16.75 -23.18 -0.21
N VAL A 113 16.64 -24.02 0.83
CA VAL A 113 17.06 -23.69 2.19
C VAL A 113 18.25 -24.56 2.59
N GLN A 114 19.30 -23.94 3.14
CA GLN A 114 20.46 -24.59 3.73
C GLN A 114 20.85 -23.89 5.03
N GLY A 115 20.45 -24.46 6.16
CA GLY A 115 20.58 -23.81 7.46
C GLY A 115 19.83 -22.49 7.49
N ARG A 116 20.51 -21.39 7.78
CA ARG A 116 19.91 -20.04 7.76
C ARG A 116 19.95 -19.37 6.38
N LYS A 117 20.48 -20.02 5.36
CA LYS A 117 20.56 -19.49 4.00
C LYS A 117 19.35 -19.91 3.17
N VAL A 118 18.79 -18.96 2.44
CA VAL A 118 17.72 -19.15 1.46
C VAL A 118 18.20 -18.61 0.13
N ALA A 119 18.14 -19.44 -0.93
CA ALA A 119 18.52 -19.04 -2.28
C ALA A 119 17.31 -19.15 -3.21
N PHE A 120 17.10 -18.16 -4.05
CA PHE A 120 16.03 -18.13 -5.04
C PHE A 120 16.41 -17.28 -6.26
N ALA A 121 15.69 -17.49 -7.36
CA ALA A 121 15.86 -16.71 -8.57
C ALA A 121 14.64 -15.84 -8.83
N LEU A 122 14.86 -14.61 -9.23
CA LEU A 122 13.83 -13.69 -9.69
C LEU A 122 13.92 -13.55 -11.20
N SER A 123 12.80 -13.79 -11.89
CA SER A 123 12.67 -13.63 -13.34
C SER A 123 11.83 -12.43 -13.75
N HIS A 124 11.23 -11.76 -12.79
CA HIS A 124 10.38 -10.59 -13.01
C HIS A 124 10.72 -9.50 -12.00
N PRO A 125 10.88 -8.26 -12.44
CA PRO A 125 10.95 -7.12 -11.55
C PRO A 125 9.71 -7.02 -10.66
N GLY A 126 9.88 -6.43 -9.48
CA GLY A 126 8.82 -6.21 -8.53
C GLY A 126 9.31 -6.17 -7.09
N ALA A 127 8.37 -6.09 -6.18
CA ALA A 127 8.65 -6.14 -4.75
C ALA A 127 8.26 -7.51 -4.19
N TYR A 128 9.11 -8.03 -3.32
CA TYR A 128 8.93 -9.33 -2.69
C TYR A 128 9.13 -9.20 -1.19
N SER A 129 8.30 -9.90 -0.42
CA SER A 129 8.48 -10.07 1.01
C SER A 129 9.03 -11.47 1.28
N VAL A 130 10.19 -11.56 1.94
CA VAL A 130 10.76 -12.83 2.39
C VAL A 130 10.52 -12.92 3.89
N GLU A 131 9.67 -13.84 4.29
CA GLU A 131 9.13 -13.99 5.64
C GLU A 131 9.64 -15.27 6.28
N PHE A 132 10.22 -15.16 7.47
CA PHE A 132 10.77 -16.26 8.25
C PHE A 132 9.90 -16.50 9.49
N ASP A 133 9.20 -17.63 9.53
CA ASP A 133 8.26 -18.00 10.60
C ASP A 133 7.12 -16.97 10.79
N GLY A 134 6.71 -16.29 9.72
CA GLY A 134 5.60 -15.34 9.72
C GLY A 134 5.98 -13.90 9.41
N VAL A 135 5.14 -12.96 9.87
CA VAL A 135 5.17 -11.56 9.47
C VAL A 135 6.32 -10.74 10.08
N HIS A 136 6.82 -11.18 11.23
CA HIS A 136 7.75 -10.39 12.03
C HIS A 136 9.12 -10.19 11.38
N SER A 137 9.61 -8.96 11.44
CA SER A 137 10.97 -8.59 11.02
C SER A 137 11.36 -9.14 9.63
N ASN A 138 10.41 -9.12 8.69
CA ASN A 138 10.61 -9.65 7.34
C ASN A 138 11.64 -8.85 6.52
N LEU A 139 12.12 -9.46 5.44
CA LEU A 139 12.98 -8.79 4.47
C LEU A 139 12.17 -8.38 3.24
N LEU A 140 12.18 -7.08 2.94
CA LEU A 140 11.67 -6.56 1.67
C LEU A 140 12.78 -6.59 0.62
N VAL A 141 12.47 -7.17 -0.54
CA VAL A 141 13.35 -7.22 -1.70
C VAL A 141 12.71 -6.40 -2.82
N LEU A 142 13.25 -5.22 -3.08
CA LEU A 142 12.80 -4.34 -4.14
C LEU A 142 13.73 -4.53 -5.35
N ALA A 143 13.24 -5.26 -6.32
CA ALA A 143 13.98 -5.68 -7.50
C ALA A 143 13.42 -4.97 -8.74
N ASP A 144 14.07 -3.91 -9.18
CA ASP A 144 13.62 -3.06 -10.28
C ASP A 144 14.05 -3.58 -11.65
N ALA A 145 13.34 -3.19 -12.70
CA ALA A 145 13.88 -3.19 -14.05
C ALA A 145 14.82 -1.99 -14.22
N PRO A 146 15.90 -2.13 -15.04
CA PRO A 146 16.75 -1.00 -15.36
C PRO A 146 15.95 0.16 -15.95
N ALA A 147 16.24 1.38 -15.53
CA ALA A 147 15.58 2.56 -16.01
C ALA A 147 16.56 3.68 -16.34
N ASN A 148 16.27 4.40 -17.40
CA ASN A 148 16.96 5.64 -17.73
C ASN A 148 15.93 6.76 -17.85
N TYR A 149 15.97 7.68 -16.92
CA TYR A 149 15.04 8.81 -16.89
C TYR A 149 15.45 9.97 -17.79
N GLY A 150 16.67 9.94 -18.36
CA GLY A 150 17.20 11.02 -19.20
C GLY A 150 17.33 12.36 -18.47
N VAL A 151 17.47 12.34 -17.16
CA VAL A 151 17.55 13.53 -16.30
C VAL A 151 19.01 13.77 -15.91
N GLY A 152 19.47 15.00 -16.09
CA GLY A 152 20.83 15.41 -15.72
C GLY A 152 20.85 16.53 -14.68
N ALA A 153 21.89 16.55 -13.87
CA ALA A 153 22.10 17.57 -12.83
C ALA A 153 22.28 18.99 -13.40
N SER A 154 22.54 19.12 -14.69
CA SER A 154 22.73 20.42 -15.36
C SER A 154 21.43 21.07 -15.83
N ASP A 155 20.30 20.39 -15.82
CA ASP A 155 19.01 21.01 -16.17
C ASP A 155 18.57 21.95 -15.02
N PRO A 156 18.43 23.26 -15.29
CA PRO A 156 18.07 24.23 -14.24
C PRO A 156 16.66 24.06 -13.65
N ARG A 157 15.82 23.23 -14.30
CA ARG A 157 14.49 22.87 -13.78
C ARG A 157 14.52 21.61 -12.94
N THR A 158 15.68 20.98 -12.76
CA THR A 158 15.84 19.76 -11.99
C THR A 158 16.46 20.04 -10.63
N LEU A 159 15.73 19.66 -9.58
CA LEU A 159 16.28 19.50 -8.24
C LEU A 159 16.91 18.11 -8.17
N TYR A 160 18.22 18.04 -8.36
CA TYR A 160 18.97 16.80 -8.48
C TYR A 160 19.69 16.46 -7.17
N TYR A 161 19.29 15.34 -6.56
CA TYR A 161 19.98 14.77 -5.40
C TYR A 161 20.80 13.56 -5.83
N GLY A 162 22.12 13.75 -5.92
CA GLY A 162 23.11 12.71 -6.24
C GLY A 162 23.33 11.73 -5.08
N PRO A 163 24.25 10.74 -5.24
CA PRO A 163 24.56 9.77 -4.19
C PRO A 163 24.87 10.42 -2.84
N GLY A 164 24.40 9.80 -1.74
CA GLY A 164 24.62 10.27 -0.38
C GLY A 164 23.34 10.64 0.37
N ALA A 165 23.52 11.10 1.61
CA ALA A 165 22.43 11.53 2.48
C ALA A 165 22.24 13.06 2.39
N HIS A 166 20.99 13.51 2.24
CA HIS A 166 20.65 14.91 2.04
C HIS A 166 19.57 15.34 3.04
N GLU A 167 19.92 16.26 3.94
CA GLU A 167 18.98 16.90 4.87
C GLU A 167 18.30 18.10 4.19
N VAL A 168 17.07 17.94 3.77
CA VAL A 168 16.41 18.95 2.92
C VAL A 168 15.19 19.57 3.58
N GLY A 169 14.40 18.80 4.31
CA GLY A 169 13.15 19.25 4.89
C GLY A 169 12.04 19.39 3.85
N LEU A 170 11.49 20.57 3.63
CA LEU A 170 10.40 20.78 2.65
C LEU A 170 10.95 21.10 1.27
N ILE A 171 10.55 20.31 0.29
CA ILE A 171 10.79 20.56 -1.14
C ILE A 171 9.48 21.07 -1.76
N GLU A 172 9.45 22.33 -2.16
CA GLU A 172 8.32 22.90 -2.90
C GLU A 172 8.58 22.83 -4.39
N LEU A 173 7.74 22.08 -5.13
CA LEU A 173 7.84 21.98 -6.58
C LEU A 173 6.92 22.98 -7.27
N LYS A 174 7.44 23.59 -8.34
CA LYS A 174 6.73 24.53 -9.21
C LYS A 174 6.49 23.92 -10.57
N SER A 175 5.61 24.51 -11.37
CA SER A 175 5.30 24.06 -12.71
C SER A 175 6.56 23.82 -13.56
N GLY A 176 6.60 22.68 -14.23
CA GLY A 176 7.70 22.25 -15.10
C GLY A 176 8.94 21.75 -14.38
N GLN A 177 8.95 21.62 -13.06
CA GLN A 177 10.10 21.14 -12.32
C GLN A 177 10.12 19.62 -12.17
N THR A 178 11.34 19.09 -12.13
CA THR A 178 11.64 17.69 -11.84
C THR A 178 12.42 17.60 -10.53
N LEU A 179 11.95 16.76 -9.61
CA LEU A 179 12.76 16.25 -8.50
C LEU A 179 13.35 14.92 -8.94
N TYR A 180 14.66 14.79 -8.91
CA TYR A 180 15.36 13.55 -9.20
C TYR A 180 16.14 13.08 -7.98
N ILE A 181 15.88 11.85 -7.54
CA ILE A 181 16.57 11.21 -6.42
C ILE A 181 17.36 10.02 -6.97
N HIS A 182 18.69 10.15 -6.97
CA HIS A 182 19.60 9.11 -7.45
C HIS A 182 19.39 7.80 -6.66
N GLU A 183 19.61 6.66 -7.29
CA GLU A 183 19.40 5.34 -6.68
C GLU A 183 20.18 5.11 -5.39
N ASP A 184 21.35 5.73 -5.27
CA ASP A 184 22.22 5.68 -4.08
C ASP A 184 22.06 6.93 -3.19
N ALA A 185 20.92 7.61 -3.25
CA ALA A 185 20.59 8.78 -2.44
C ALA A 185 19.48 8.52 -1.44
N VAL A 186 19.61 9.13 -0.26
CA VAL A 186 18.55 9.30 0.72
C VAL A 186 18.30 10.79 0.93
N VAL A 187 17.07 11.23 0.69
CA VAL A 187 16.64 12.60 0.91
C VAL A 187 15.71 12.64 2.13
N PHE A 188 16.20 13.22 3.22
CA PHE A 188 15.40 13.44 4.41
C PHE A 188 14.52 14.68 4.23
N GLY A 189 13.21 14.45 4.10
CA GLY A 189 12.29 15.53 3.86
C GLY A 189 10.93 15.08 3.35
N ARG A 190 10.25 16.03 2.72
CA ARG A 190 8.92 15.85 2.14
C ARG A 190 8.72 16.77 0.94
N VAL A 191 7.75 16.43 0.09
CA VAL A 191 7.48 17.17 -1.14
C VAL A 191 6.09 17.78 -1.08
N PHE A 192 6.00 19.03 -1.51
CA PHE A 192 4.75 19.75 -1.66
C PHE A 192 4.68 20.46 -3.02
N ALA A 193 3.51 20.49 -3.63
CA ALA A 193 3.21 21.37 -4.75
C ALA A 193 1.74 21.78 -4.71
N ARG A 194 1.47 22.99 -5.16
CA ARG A 194 0.13 23.53 -5.27
C ARG A 194 0.02 24.42 -6.51
N ASP A 195 -1.12 24.35 -7.20
CA ASP A 195 -1.39 25.13 -8.42
C ASP A 195 -0.25 25.03 -9.43
N ALA A 196 0.25 23.81 -9.65
CA ALA A 196 1.45 23.58 -10.44
C ALA A 196 1.25 22.45 -11.46
N ASP A 197 1.77 22.65 -12.66
CA ASP A 197 1.59 21.74 -13.78
C ASP A 197 2.91 21.13 -14.24
N ASN A 198 2.82 19.93 -14.86
CA ASN A 198 3.95 19.21 -15.42
C ASN A 198 5.09 19.00 -14.40
N ILE A 199 4.72 18.43 -13.26
CA ILE A 199 5.64 18.09 -12.18
C ILE A 199 6.11 16.65 -12.35
N ARG A 200 7.39 16.39 -12.05
CA ARG A 200 7.97 15.05 -12.05
C ARG A 200 8.74 14.78 -10.78
N ILE A 201 8.54 13.61 -10.20
CA ILE A 201 9.40 13.03 -9.16
C ILE A 201 9.93 11.71 -9.70
N LEU A 202 11.23 11.64 -9.95
CA LEU A 202 11.85 10.55 -10.68
C LEU A 202 13.08 10.01 -9.94
N GLY A 203 13.44 8.77 -10.24
CA GLY A 203 14.67 8.15 -9.72
C GLY A 203 14.41 6.83 -9.00
N ARG A 204 15.44 6.27 -8.41
CA ARG A 204 15.39 5.02 -7.63
C ARG A 204 15.79 5.23 -6.18
N GLY A 205 16.08 6.47 -5.77
CA GLY A 205 16.48 6.80 -4.41
C GLY A 205 15.33 6.79 -3.41
N ILE A 206 15.66 7.17 -2.19
CA ILE A 206 14.75 7.15 -1.05
C ILE A 206 14.38 8.57 -0.65
N LEU A 207 13.08 8.84 -0.56
CA LEU A 207 12.54 9.98 0.19
C LEU A 207 12.17 9.48 1.59
N ASP A 208 12.85 9.97 2.61
CA ASP A 208 12.74 9.49 3.99
C ASP A 208 12.10 10.55 4.89
N GLY A 209 10.99 10.19 5.51
CA GLY A 209 10.25 11.08 6.39
C GLY A 209 10.65 11.02 7.87
N SER A 210 11.61 10.18 8.25
CA SER A 210 11.97 9.92 9.66
C SER A 210 12.46 11.16 10.42
N HIS A 211 13.09 12.11 9.72
CA HIS A 211 13.58 13.35 10.29
C HIS A 211 12.53 14.47 10.31
N VAL A 212 11.37 14.26 9.69
CA VAL A 212 10.27 15.21 9.76
C VAL A 212 9.64 15.15 11.15
N LYS A 213 9.87 16.17 11.95
CA LYS A 213 9.26 16.28 13.27
C LYS A 213 7.80 16.70 13.11
N ALA A 214 6.90 15.79 13.43
CA ALA A 214 5.50 16.13 13.59
C ALA A 214 5.36 17.03 14.84
N GLU A 215 5.32 18.33 14.65
CA GLU A 215 4.86 19.22 15.70
C GLU A 215 3.36 19.00 15.86
N ILE A 216 2.97 18.22 16.84
CA ILE A 216 1.60 18.18 17.32
C ILE A 216 1.37 19.54 17.96
N LEU A 217 0.82 20.48 17.19
CA LEU A 217 0.42 21.77 17.75
C LEU A 217 -0.66 21.48 18.80
N PRO A 218 -0.48 21.97 20.04
CA PRO A 218 -1.47 21.75 21.08
C PRO A 218 -2.81 22.31 20.58
N ILE A 219 -3.83 21.48 20.63
CA ILE A 219 -5.21 21.89 20.32
C ILE A 219 -5.63 22.83 21.44
N ASP A 220 -5.96 24.07 21.10
CA ASP A 220 -6.50 25.02 22.07
C ASP A 220 -7.78 24.42 22.70
N PRO A 221 -7.78 24.14 24.01
CA PRO A 221 -8.93 23.53 24.66
C PRO A 221 -10.19 24.40 24.65
N LYS A 222 -10.05 25.69 24.32
CA LYS A 222 -11.17 26.63 24.21
C LYS A 222 -11.90 26.56 22.87
N LEU A 223 -11.31 25.88 21.86
CA LEU A 223 -11.96 25.69 20.57
C LEU A 223 -13.12 24.70 20.72
N VAL A 224 -14.29 25.06 20.22
CA VAL A 224 -15.41 24.14 20.09
C VAL A 224 -15.06 22.99 19.15
N GLU A 225 -15.69 21.83 19.31
CA GLU A 225 -15.35 20.59 18.60
C GLU A 225 -15.25 20.77 17.08
N GLU A 226 -16.15 21.56 16.47
CA GLU A 226 -16.11 21.84 15.04
C GLU A 226 -14.87 22.64 14.63
N GLN A 227 -14.50 23.64 15.42
CA GLN A 227 -13.28 24.42 15.17
C GLN A 227 -12.02 23.60 15.43
N ARG A 228 -12.05 22.68 16.40
CA ARG A 228 -10.97 21.72 16.63
C ARG A 228 -10.78 20.82 15.42
N ARG A 229 -11.85 20.31 14.85
CA ARG A 229 -11.80 19.46 13.64
C ARG A 229 -11.27 20.22 12.43
N LYS A 230 -11.80 21.40 12.16
CA LYS A 230 -11.31 22.27 11.08
C LYS A 230 -9.82 22.58 11.26
N ARG A 231 -9.40 22.99 12.45
CA ARG A 231 -8.01 23.32 12.73
C ARG A 231 -7.09 22.10 12.71
N PHE A 232 -7.53 20.95 13.19
CA PHE A 232 -6.80 19.69 13.10
C PHE A 232 -6.60 19.28 11.64
N ALA A 233 -7.64 19.34 10.83
CA ALA A 233 -7.56 19.08 9.39
C ALA A 233 -6.60 20.07 8.69
N ILE A 234 -6.70 21.36 8.97
CA ILE A 234 -5.88 22.41 8.36
C ILE A 234 -4.42 22.35 8.79
N THR A 235 -4.13 22.19 10.07
CA THR A 235 -2.76 22.28 10.60
C THR A 235 -1.97 20.99 10.45
N ASN A 236 -2.60 19.83 10.61
CA ASN A 236 -1.89 18.57 10.52
C ASN A 236 -1.74 18.08 9.09
N SER A 237 -2.73 18.27 8.23
CA SER A 237 -2.70 17.72 6.88
C SER A 237 -1.72 18.41 5.93
N ARG A 238 -1.45 19.70 6.07
CA ARG A 238 -0.51 20.42 5.20
C ARG A 238 0.97 20.21 5.53
N ARG A 239 1.30 19.73 6.72
CA ARG A 239 2.67 19.80 7.24
C ARG A 239 3.41 18.49 7.20
N TYR A 240 2.74 17.36 7.02
CA TYR A 240 3.37 16.09 7.38
C TYR A 240 3.25 14.96 6.35
N ASP A 241 2.46 15.10 5.29
CA ASP A 241 2.45 14.11 4.22
C ASP A 241 3.84 14.02 3.58
N ALA A 242 4.32 12.82 3.24
CA ALA A 242 5.62 12.70 2.58
C ALA A 242 5.60 13.35 1.20
N ILE A 243 4.52 13.17 0.43
CA ILE A 243 4.29 13.83 -0.86
C ILE A 243 2.85 14.32 -0.90
N ARG A 244 2.67 15.62 -1.10
CA ARG A 244 1.36 16.23 -1.21
C ARG A 244 1.26 17.13 -2.42
N PHE A 245 0.23 16.92 -3.21
CA PHE A 245 -0.15 17.77 -4.35
C PHE A 245 -1.55 18.32 -4.14
N GLU A 246 -1.72 19.60 -4.42
CA GLU A 246 -3.01 20.28 -4.38
C GLU A 246 -3.24 21.02 -5.69
N TYR A 247 -4.34 20.73 -6.39
CA TYR A 247 -4.70 21.41 -7.65
C TYR A 247 -3.59 21.35 -8.71
N CYS A 248 -2.96 20.20 -8.87
CA CYS A 248 -1.86 20.01 -9.80
C CYS A 248 -2.32 19.19 -11.02
N ASP A 249 -1.79 19.54 -12.18
CA ASP A 249 -2.04 18.85 -13.44
C ASP A 249 -0.76 18.23 -14.01
N ASP A 250 -0.90 17.14 -14.77
CA ASP A 250 0.23 16.46 -15.43
C ASP A 250 1.36 16.08 -14.46
N VAL A 251 1.01 15.29 -13.44
CA VAL A 251 1.94 14.85 -12.39
C VAL A 251 2.44 13.44 -12.68
N LEU A 252 3.76 13.25 -12.65
CA LEU A 252 4.41 11.94 -12.76
C LEU A 252 5.28 11.67 -11.53
N ILE A 253 5.01 10.55 -10.85
CA ILE A 253 5.93 9.97 -9.85
C ILE A 253 6.37 8.61 -10.36
N ASP A 254 7.68 8.39 -10.49
CA ASP A 254 8.21 7.14 -11.00
C ASP A 254 9.47 6.68 -10.26
N GLY A 255 9.39 5.50 -9.70
CA GLY A 255 10.53 4.69 -9.28
C GLY A 255 11.01 4.87 -7.86
N ILE A 256 10.77 6.00 -7.23
CA ILE A 256 11.28 6.30 -5.88
C ILE A 256 10.74 5.34 -4.80
N THR A 257 11.50 5.23 -3.74
CA THR A 257 11.04 4.62 -2.48
C THR A 257 10.68 5.74 -1.49
N VAL A 258 9.50 5.69 -0.90
CA VAL A 258 9.11 6.54 0.24
C VAL A 258 9.22 5.70 1.50
N ARG A 259 10.03 6.14 2.44
CA ARG A 259 10.31 5.44 3.70
C ARG A 259 9.92 6.30 4.88
N ASP A 260 9.30 5.65 5.88
CA ASP A 260 8.99 6.25 7.19
C ASP A 260 8.24 7.58 7.10
N SER A 261 7.12 7.58 6.35
CA SER A 261 6.27 8.76 6.24
C SER A 261 5.71 9.17 7.61
N PRO A 262 5.75 10.46 7.96
CA PRO A 262 5.21 10.92 9.24
C PRO A 262 3.69 10.92 9.31
N LEU A 263 3.00 10.89 8.15
CA LEU A 263 1.55 10.83 8.01
C LEU A 263 1.22 10.10 6.70
N TYR A 264 0.34 10.62 5.83
CA TYR A 264 0.07 10.04 4.51
C TYR A 264 1.34 9.98 3.65
N ASN A 265 1.49 8.93 2.86
CA ASN A 265 2.67 8.83 1.97
C ASN A 265 2.50 9.71 0.72
N ILE A 266 1.44 9.49 -0.06
CA ILE A 266 1.17 10.27 -1.28
C ILE A 266 -0.28 10.72 -1.26
N ARG A 267 -0.48 12.03 -1.23
CA ARG A 267 -1.81 12.63 -1.11
C ARG A 267 -2.07 13.67 -2.19
N PRO A 268 -2.58 13.28 -3.36
CA PRO A 268 -3.07 14.20 -4.36
C PRO A 268 -4.50 14.66 -4.03
N ILE A 269 -4.74 15.96 -4.13
CA ILE A 269 -6.05 16.59 -3.89
C ILE A 269 -6.42 17.42 -5.09
N CYS A 270 -7.57 17.17 -5.70
CA CYS A 270 -8.06 17.86 -6.89
C CYS A 270 -7.01 17.90 -8.03
N CYS A 271 -6.28 16.81 -8.22
CA CYS A 271 -5.25 16.69 -9.26
C CYS A 271 -5.81 16.02 -10.50
N ARG A 272 -5.28 16.37 -11.66
CA ARG A 272 -5.68 15.79 -12.95
C ARG A 272 -4.48 15.23 -13.70
N ARG A 273 -4.70 14.17 -14.50
CA ARG A 273 -3.65 13.48 -15.28
C ARG A 273 -2.45 13.06 -14.41
N LEU A 274 -2.78 12.35 -13.33
CA LEU A 274 -1.80 11.85 -12.37
C LEU A 274 -1.31 10.46 -12.79
N SER A 275 -0.01 10.28 -12.86
CA SER A 275 0.63 8.98 -13.08
C SER A 275 1.59 8.65 -11.94
N ILE A 276 1.36 7.54 -11.26
CA ILE A 276 2.23 7.01 -10.19
C ILE A 276 2.63 5.60 -10.60
N ARG A 277 3.90 5.35 -10.83
CA ARG A 277 4.35 4.05 -11.27
C ARG A 277 5.63 3.61 -10.58
N ASN A 278 5.71 2.31 -10.30
CA ASN A 278 6.87 1.67 -9.69
C ASN A 278 7.36 2.37 -8.41
N VAL A 279 6.46 2.97 -7.64
CA VAL A 279 6.74 3.59 -6.35
C VAL A 279 6.66 2.54 -5.25
N LYS A 280 7.56 2.61 -4.27
CA LYS A 280 7.57 1.71 -3.13
C LYS A 280 7.35 2.50 -1.85
N LEU A 281 6.33 2.11 -1.09
CA LEU A 281 6.02 2.69 0.22
C LEU A 281 6.36 1.66 1.29
N CYS A 282 7.19 2.02 2.25
CA CYS A 282 7.62 1.11 3.32
C CYS A 282 7.98 1.86 4.60
N GLY A 283 8.16 1.12 5.71
CA GLY A 283 8.49 1.73 6.99
C GLY A 283 7.34 2.54 7.58
N ASN A 284 6.11 2.13 7.32
CA ASN A 284 4.91 2.80 7.80
C ASN A 284 4.43 2.16 9.10
N TRP A 285 4.60 2.89 10.20
CA TRP A 285 4.27 2.44 11.55
C TRP A 285 3.49 3.47 12.36
N ARG A 286 3.37 4.69 11.83
CA ARG A 286 2.66 5.80 12.47
C ARG A 286 1.17 5.74 12.15
N TYR A 287 0.35 6.33 13.00
CA TYR A 287 -1.07 6.53 12.70
C TYR A 287 -1.25 7.36 11.44
N ASN A 288 -2.30 7.02 10.68
CA ASN A 288 -2.62 7.65 9.41
C ASN A 288 -1.43 7.68 8.43
N SER A 289 -0.55 6.66 8.49
CA SER A 289 0.44 6.45 7.45
C SER A 289 -0.21 5.66 6.31
N ASP A 290 -1.23 6.31 5.73
CA ASP A 290 -1.95 5.84 4.56
C ASP A 290 -1.01 5.84 3.35
N GLY A 291 -1.31 5.06 2.34
CA GLY A 291 -0.45 4.91 1.16
C GLY A 291 -0.69 5.98 0.11
N ILE A 292 -1.59 5.72 -0.83
CA ILE A 292 -1.95 6.67 -1.88
C ILE A 292 -3.40 7.06 -1.68
N ASP A 293 -3.61 8.24 -1.09
CA ASP A 293 -4.91 8.79 -0.76
C ASP A 293 -5.31 9.88 -1.73
N MET A 294 -6.15 9.53 -2.69
CA MET A 294 -6.57 10.43 -3.76
C MET A 294 -7.90 11.08 -3.44
N HIS A 295 -7.94 12.40 -3.49
CA HIS A 295 -9.14 13.17 -3.20
C HIS A 295 -9.61 13.95 -4.43
N ASN A 296 -10.82 13.69 -4.94
CA ASN A 296 -11.43 14.41 -6.06
C ASN A 296 -10.49 14.54 -7.30
N CYS A 297 -9.81 13.47 -7.64
CA CYS A 297 -8.87 13.46 -8.77
C CYS A 297 -9.52 12.96 -10.06
N GLU A 298 -8.92 13.31 -11.20
CA GLU A 298 -9.36 12.87 -12.52
C GLU A 298 -8.21 12.31 -13.36
N ASN A 299 -8.51 11.30 -14.18
CA ASN A 299 -7.54 10.71 -15.10
C ASN A 299 -6.28 10.19 -14.39
N VAL A 300 -6.48 9.28 -13.45
CA VAL A 300 -5.42 8.72 -12.60
C VAL A 300 -4.96 7.37 -13.13
N ARG A 301 -3.64 7.16 -13.14
CA ARG A 301 -3.03 5.85 -13.38
C ARG A 301 -2.01 5.53 -12.31
N ILE A 302 -2.20 4.39 -11.65
CA ILE A 302 -1.26 3.86 -10.65
C ILE A 302 -0.86 2.46 -11.12
N SER A 303 0.44 2.20 -11.26
CA SER A 303 0.88 0.88 -11.71
C SER A 303 2.19 0.43 -11.10
N ASP A 304 2.33 -0.89 -10.97
CA ASP A 304 3.58 -1.56 -10.62
C ASP A 304 4.16 -1.12 -9.25
N CYS A 305 3.30 -0.62 -8.36
CA CYS A 305 3.70 -0.10 -7.05
C CYS A 305 3.73 -1.19 -5.98
N PHE A 306 4.63 -1.04 -5.01
CA PHE A 306 4.60 -1.77 -3.74
C PHE A 306 4.14 -0.85 -2.63
N ILE A 307 3.11 -1.23 -1.91
CA ILE A 307 2.47 -0.36 -0.93
C ILE A 307 2.29 -1.14 0.38
N ARG A 308 3.19 -0.89 1.33
CA ARG A 308 3.02 -1.37 2.71
C ARG A 308 2.69 -0.21 3.61
N THR A 309 1.54 -0.25 4.23
CA THR A 309 1.01 0.81 5.09
C THR A 309 0.63 0.29 6.47
N PHE A 310 0.55 1.20 7.43
CA PHE A 310 -0.13 0.93 8.69
C PHE A 310 -1.64 1.10 8.52
N ASP A 311 -2.07 2.24 7.97
CA ASP A 311 -3.47 2.57 7.68
C ASP A 311 -3.81 2.27 6.20
N ASP A 312 -4.84 2.87 5.63
CA ASP A 312 -5.37 2.56 4.31
C ASP A 312 -4.30 2.59 3.21
N SER A 313 -4.37 1.69 2.22
CA SER A 313 -3.28 1.54 1.26
C SER A 313 -3.48 2.31 -0.04
N ILE A 314 -4.54 2.03 -0.79
CA ILE A 314 -4.88 2.79 -2.01
C ILE A 314 -6.33 3.21 -1.91
N CYS A 315 -6.55 4.50 -1.70
CA CYS A 315 -7.85 5.03 -1.39
C CYS A 315 -8.35 6.06 -2.38
N VAL A 316 -9.61 5.91 -2.76
CA VAL A 316 -10.38 6.87 -3.53
C VAL A 316 -11.33 7.58 -2.58
N LYS A 317 -11.08 8.86 -2.36
CA LYS A 317 -11.82 9.68 -1.40
C LYS A 317 -12.45 10.91 -2.07
N GLY A 318 -13.40 11.51 -1.41
CA GLY A 318 -14.01 12.78 -1.79
C GLY A 318 -14.06 13.75 -0.63
N PHE A 319 -13.65 14.99 -0.86
CA PHE A 319 -13.82 16.08 0.08
C PHE A 319 -14.52 17.26 -0.56
N ASP A 320 -15.55 17.78 0.09
CA ASP A 320 -16.23 18.99 -0.30
C ASP A 320 -15.79 20.23 0.51
N TYR A 321 -14.98 20.00 1.53
CA TYR A 321 -14.32 21.07 2.26
C TYR A 321 -12.82 21.00 2.01
N VAL A 322 -12.33 21.91 1.26
CA VAL A 322 -10.92 22.15 1.19
C VAL A 322 -10.54 22.99 2.39
N MET A 323 -9.40 22.77 2.91
CA MET A 323 -8.95 23.04 4.26
C MET A 323 -8.80 24.51 4.68
N ASP A 324 -9.30 25.45 3.89
CA ASP A 324 -9.34 26.89 4.17
C ASP A 324 -10.59 27.46 3.48
N GLU A 325 -11.30 28.39 4.09
CA GLU A 325 -12.47 29.04 3.48
C GLU A 325 -12.16 29.69 2.12
N ARG A 326 -10.92 30.12 1.89
CA ARG A 326 -10.43 30.61 0.61
C ARG A 326 -10.26 29.51 -0.45
N GLU A 327 -10.14 28.26 -0.03
CA GLU A 327 -9.93 27.09 -0.89
C GLU A 327 -11.24 26.49 -1.38
N MET A 328 -12.34 26.75 -0.68
CA MET A 328 -13.69 26.38 -1.15
C MET A 328 -14.14 27.17 -2.38
N LEU A 329 -13.42 28.24 -2.72
CA LEU A 329 -13.78 29.20 -3.77
C LEU A 329 -12.71 29.28 -4.88
N HIS A 330 -11.82 28.29 -5.00
CA HIS A 330 -10.84 28.28 -6.08
C HIS A 330 -11.57 28.05 -7.42
N ASP A 331 -11.74 29.13 -8.19
CA ASP A 331 -12.40 29.12 -9.49
C ASP A 331 -11.75 28.09 -10.42
N GLY A 332 -12.53 27.13 -10.88
CA GLY A 332 -12.13 26.10 -11.83
C GLY A 332 -11.83 24.71 -11.24
N TYR A 333 -11.74 24.55 -9.93
CA TYR A 333 -11.52 23.26 -9.26
C TYR A 333 -12.69 22.79 -8.40
N LEU A 334 -13.86 23.34 -8.56
CA LEU A 334 -15.10 22.82 -7.98
C LEU A 334 -15.48 21.45 -8.58
N HIS A 335 -14.49 20.62 -8.83
CA HIS A 335 -14.72 19.23 -9.21
C HIS A 335 -15.03 18.41 -7.97
N ASN A 336 -16.29 18.43 -7.61
CA ASN A 336 -16.84 17.55 -6.61
C ASN A 336 -17.08 16.15 -7.21
N VAL A 337 -16.12 15.68 -8.01
CA VAL A 337 -16.18 14.40 -8.73
C VAL A 337 -14.80 13.74 -8.67
N PHE A 338 -14.80 12.42 -8.51
CA PHE A 338 -13.63 11.59 -8.79
C PHE A 338 -13.94 10.69 -9.98
N THR A 339 -13.11 10.70 -11.02
CA THR A 339 -13.43 9.92 -12.23
C THR A 339 -12.20 9.45 -13.02
N ASN A 340 -12.39 8.36 -13.77
CA ASN A 340 -11.42 7.80 -14.71
C ASN A 340 -10.08 7.45 -14.08
N ALA A 341 -10.07 6.40 -13.26
CA ALA A 341 -8.83 5.90 -12.66
C ALA A 341 -8.60 4.42 -13.00
N VAL A 342 -7.34 4.08 -13.22
CA VAL A 342 -6.89 2.69 -13.36
C VAL A 342 -5.73 2.45 -12.41
N ILE A 343 -5.91 1.48 -11.52
CA ILE A 343 -4.91 1.01 -10.56
C ILE A 343 -4.58 -0.43 -10.91
N GLU A 344 -3.34 -0.73 -11.26
CA GLU A 344 -3.00 -2.04 -11.78
C GLU A 344 -1.61 -2.54 -11.37
N ARG A 345 -1.47 -3.87 -11.29
CA ARG A 345 -0.21 -4.58 -11.02
C ARG A 345 0.50 -4.11 -9.74
N CYS A 346 -0.26 -3.69 -8.75
CA CYS A 346 0.26 -3.28 -7.47
C CYS A 346 0.34 -4.47 -6.50
N THR A 347 1.37 -4.46 -5.65
CA THR A 347 1.48 -5.37 -4.50
C THR A 347 1.18 -4.58 -3.24
N VAL A 348 0.15 -5.00 -2.49
CA VAL A 348 -0.38 -4.27 -1.35
C VAL A 348 -0.24 -5.08 -0.07
N TRP A 349 0.21 -4.43 0.99
CA TRP A 349 0.26 -4.93 2.34
C TRP A 349 -0.28 -3.87 3.30
N CYS A 350 -1.43 -4.12 3.89
CA CYS A 350 -2.05 -3.25 4.87
C CYS A 350 -1.98 -3.89 6.26
N ASP A 351 -1.36 -3.21 7.22
CA ASP A 351 -1.20 -3.76 8.56
C ASP A 351 -2.49 -3.63 9.39
N TRP A 352 -3.27 -2.56 9.20
CA TRP A 352 -4.47 -2.30 9.99
C TRP A 352 -5.66 -1.73 9.22
N GLY A 353 -5.46 -0.83 8.24
CA GLY A 353 -6.54 -0.20 7.47
C GLY A 353 -7.10 -1.09 6.35
N HIS A 354 -7.51 -0.47 5.26
CA HIS A 354 -8.09 -1.13 4.09
C HIS A 354 -7.11 -1.14 2.91
N SER A 355 -7.27 -2.11 2.00
CA SER A 355 -6.28 -2.28 0.92
C SER A 355 -6.63 -1.52 -0.36
N LEU A 356 -7.78 -1.80 -0.97
CA LEU A 356 -8.28 -1.18 -2.20
C LEU A 356 -9.64 -0.57 -1.85
N GLU A 357 -9.65 0.71 -1.47
CA GLU A 357 -10.78 1.32 -0.78
C GLU A 357 -11.38 2.51 -1.53
N PHE A 358 -12.69 2.63 -1.40
CA PHE A 358 -13.45 3.86 -1.64
C PHE A 358 -13.94 4.37 -0.29
N GLY A 359 -13.37 5.48 0.16
CA GLY A 359 -13.75 6.05 1.46
C GLY A 359 -12.60 6.09 2.49
N ALA A 360 -12.93 6.17 3.79
CA ALA A 360 -14.29 6.38 4.34
C ALA A 360 -14.92 7.72 3.93
N GLU A 361 -14.12 8.77 3.72
CA GLU A 361 -14.61 10.08 3.29
C GLU A 361 -15.03 10.05 1.82
N THR A 362 -16.31 10.24 1.55
CA THR A 362 -16.92 10.18 0.21
C THR A 362 -17.75 11.41 -0.10
N ARG A 363 -17.23 12.59 0.26
CA ARG A 363 -17.90 13.89 0.03
C ARG A 363 -17.63 14.36 -1.40
N ALA A 364 -18.31 13.73 -2.36
CA ALA A 364 -18.29 14.06 -3.77
C ALA A 364 -19.70 13.92 -4.35
N GLN A 365 -19.97 14.56 -5.49
CA GLN A 365 -21.22 14.30 -6.23
C GLN A 365 -21.18 12.89 -6.81
N GLU A 366 -20.08 12.55 -7.46
CA GLU A 366 -19.85 11.25 -8.08
C GLU A 366 -18.42 10.76 -7.80
N ILE A 367 -18.32 9.46 -7.61
CA ILE A 367 -17.05 8.72 -7.66
C ILE A 367 -17.29 7.60 -8.66
N ARG A 368 -16.63 7.65 -9.85
CA ARG A 368 -17.02 6.77 -10.94
C ARG A 368 -15.91 6.41 -11.91
N ASP A 369 -16.18 5.36 -12.68
CA ASP A 369 -15.31 4.88 -13.78
C ASP A 369 -13.90 4.53 -13.29
N ILE A 370 -13.83 3.64 -12.29
CA ILE A 370 -12.58 3.29 -11.62
C ILE A 370 -12.36 1.78 -11.68
N THR A 371 -11.17 1.39 -12.08
CA THR A 371 -10.77 -0.02 -12.18
C THR A 371 -9.53 -0.29 -11.34
N PHE A 372 -9.64 -1.25 -10.44
CA PHE A 372 -8.51 -1.94 -9.83
C PHE A 372 -8.33 -3.28 -10.53
N ARG A 373 -7.14 -3.56 -11.05
CA ARG A 373 -6.91 -4.83 -11.76
C ARG A 373 -5.50 -5.37 -11.56
N ASP A 374 -5.37 -6.68 -11.68
CA ASP A 374 -4.09 -7.39 -11.66
C ASP A 374 -3.26 -7.17 -10.37
N CYS A 375 -3.90 -6.85 -9.25
CA CYS A 375 -3.22 -6.54 -8.00
C CYS A 375 -3.08 -7.78 -7.09
N ASP A 376 -1.97 -7.82 -6.35
CA ASP A 376 -1.70 -8.79 -5.30
C ASP A 376 -1.85 -8.13 -3.93
N VAL A 377 -2.83 -8.54 -3.14
CA VAL A 377 -2.97 -8.12 -1.75
C VAL A 377 -2.42 -9.21 -0.86
N ILE A 378 -1.18 -9.03 -0.41
CA ILE A 378 -0.43 -10.06 0.32
C ILE A 378 -0.70 -10.08 1.82
N ARG A 379 -1.30 -9.02 2.34
CA ARG A 379 -1.85 -8.89 3.70
C ARG A 379 -2.90 -7.81 3.76
N CYS A 380 -3.95 -8.06 4.54
CA CYS A 380 -4.99 -7.09 4.86
C CYS A 380 -5.69 -7.52 6.16
N ASP A 381 -5.98 -6.57 7.04
CA ASP A 381 -6.77 -6.83 8.26
C ASP A 381 -8.28 -6.78 8.00
N GLY A 382 -8.73 -5.91 7.10
CA GLY A 382 -10.13 -5.70 6.74
C GLY A 382 -10.57 -6.36 5.43
N ALA A 383 -11.61 -5.80 4.81
CA ALA A 383 -12.03 -6.15 3.46
C ALA A 383 -11.01 -5.66 2.43
N VAL A 384 -10.77 -6.45 1.39
CA VAL A 384 -9.77 -6.10 0.37
C VAL A 384 -10.37 -5.17 -0.68
N CYS A 385 -11.48 -5.55 -1.31
CA CYS A 385 -12.22 -4.71 -2.24
C CYS A 385 -13.31 -3.98 -1.45
N ASP A 386 -13.03 -2.77 -0.97
CA ASP A 386 -13.93 -2.09 -0.06
C ASP A 386 -14.54 -0.82 -0.67
N VAL A 387 -15.87 -0.79 -0.73
CA VAL A 387 -16.64 0.39 -1.12
C VAL A 387 -17.43 0.86 0.10
N LYS A 388 -16.81 1.77 0.86
CA LYS A 388 -17.29 2.26 2.14
C LYS A 388 -17.77 3.71 1.98
N ASN A 389 -19.00 3.86 1.50
CA ASN A 389 -19.61 5.16 1.27
C ASN A 389 -20.18 5.72 2.57
N CYS A 390 -19.47 6.63 3.21
CA CYS A 390 -19.93 7.23 4.48
C CYS A 390 -20.61 8.59 4.31
N ASP A 391 -20.46 9.23 3.16
CA ASP A 391 -21.04 10.55 2.89
C ASP A 391 -22.08 10.49 1.74
N TYR A 392 -22.06 11.43 0.80
CA TYR A 392 -23.12 11.62 -0.16
C TYR A 392 -22.78 11.27 -1.61
N ALA A 393 -21.67 10.63 -1.88
CA ALA A 393 -21.30 10.29 -3.25
C ALA A 393 -22.24 9.28 -3.90
N ASP A 394 -22.56 9.48 -5.19
CA ASP A 394 -23.05 8.43 -6.07
C ASP A 394 -21.82 7.64 -6.57
N ILE A 395 -21.56 6.46 -5.98
CA ILE A 395 -20.41 5.63 -6.36
C ILE A 395 -20.87 4.59 -7.37
N HIS A 396 -20.28 4.61 -8.59
CA HIS A 396 -20.70 3.71 -9.66
C HIS A 396 -19.62 3.48 -10.75
N GLY A 397 -19.87 2.46 -11.59
CA GLY A 397 -18.91 2.13 -12.65
C GLY A 397 -17.57 1.63 -12.09
N ILE A 398 -17.62 0.86 -11.01
CA ILE A 398 -16.43 0.36 -10.31
C ILE A 398 -16.16 -1.08 -10.72
N THR A 399 -14.91 -1.39 -11.03
CA THR A 399 -14.47 -2.74 -11.34
C THR A 399 -13.26 -3.14 -10.49
N PHE A 400 -13.36 -4.27 -9.83
CA PHE A 400 -12.24 -5.01 -9.27
C PHE A 400 -12.05 -6.27 -10.12
N GLU A 401 -10.89 -6.42 -10.76
CA GLU A 401 -10.63 -7.49 -11.72
C GLU A 401 -9.28 -8.16 -11.46
N ASN A 402 -9.25 -9.50 -11.48
CA ASN A 402 -8.06 -10.29 -11.25
C ASN A 402 -7.28 -9.85 -9.99
N ILE A 403 -8.01 -9.74 -8.87
CA ILE A 403 -7.42 -9.40 -7.56
C ILE A 403 -7.06 -10.69 -6.83
N ARG A 404 -5.80 -10.85 -6.50
CA ARG A 404 -5.25 -12.00 -5.77
C ARG A 404 -5.04 -11.62 -4.31
N ILE A 405 -5.71 -12.34 -3.42
CA ILE A 405 -5.75 -12.06 -1.99
C ILE A 405 -5.09 -13.22 -1.25
N GLU A 406 -4.10 -12.91 -0.43
CA GLU A 406 -3.46 -13.88 0.44
C GLU A 406 -3.95 -13.66 1.88
N GLN A 407 -4.73 -14.61 2.38
CA GLN A 407 -5.19 -14.59 3.76
C GLN A 407 -4.11 -15.16 4.67
N ASP A 408 -3.66 -14.37 5.61
CA ASP A 408 -2.81 -14.81 6.70
C ASP A 408 -3.47 -14.31 7.99
N PRO A 409 -4.26 -15.15 8.65
CA PRO A 409 -5.04 -14.71 9.78
C PRO A 409 -4.11 -14.19 10.88
N PRO A 410 -4.46 -13.09 11.54
CA PRO A 410 -3.71 -12.63 12.69
C PRO A 410 -3.69 -13.72 13.76
N THR A 411 -2.51 -14.03 14.26
CA THR A 411 -2.33 -15.01 15.35
C THR A 411 -2.62 -14.42 16.71
N TYR A 412 -2.82 -13.09 16.78
CA TYR A 412 -3.00 -12.33 18.01
C TYR A 412 -4.21 -11.43 17.93
N ARG A 413 -4.80 -11.11 19.10
CA ARG A 413 -5.88 -10.14 19.20
C ARG A 413 -5.31 -8.72 19.19
N HIS A 414 -5.77 -7.87 18.26
CA HIS A 414 -5.50 -6.45 18.33
C HIS A 414 -6.24 -5.80 19.50
N GLN A 415 -5.61 -4.84 20.15
CA GLN A 415 -6.21 -4.05 21.21
C GLN A 415 -6.53 -2.64 20.70
N TYR A 416 -7.74 -2.18 20.97
CA TYR A 416 -8.24 -0.88 20.52
C TYR A 416 -8.64 -0.01 21.71
N GLY A 417 -8.46 1.32 21.56
CA GLY A 417 -8.92 2.33 22.48
C GLY A 417 -7.89 2.76 23.54
N GLU A 418 -8.29 3.65 24.43
CA GLU A 418 -7.43 4.30 25.42
C GLU A 418 -6.71 3.34 26.39
N LYS A 419 -7.27 2.16 26.59
CA LYS A 419 -6.70 1.13 27.47
C LYS A 419 -5.68 0.21 26.77
N ALA A 420 -5.47 0.36 25.50
CA ALA A 420 -4.51 -0.42 24.73
C ALA A 420 -3.07 0.04 25.01
N SER A 421 -2.61 -0.11 26.24
CA SER A 421 -1.31 0.41 26.70
C SER A 421 -0.18 -0.61 26.66
N ALA A 422 -0.50 -1.90 26.46
CA ALA A 422 0.50 -2.98 26.38
C ALA A 422 0.09 -4.00 25.33
N PHE A 423 1.06 -4.74 24.80
CA PHE A 423 0.77 -5.88 23.94
C PHE A 423 0.01 -6.95 24.73
N ASP A 424 -1.04 -7.50 24.13
CA ASP A 424 -1.70 -8.71 24.60
C ASP A 424 -1.31 -9.88 23.69
N PRO A 425 -0.33 -10.67 24.07
CA PRO A 425 0.16 -11.78 23.27
C PRO A 425 -0.78 -13.00 23.30
N THR A 426 -1.99 -12.87 23.86
CA THR A 426 -2.94 -13.97 23.92
C THR A 426 -3.30 -14.42 22.51
N PRO A 427 -2.99 -15.67 22.12
CA PRO A 427 -3.36 -16.18 20.82
C PRO A 427 -4.87 -16.15 20.61
N LEU A 428 -5.31 -15.81 19.42
CA LEU A 428 -6.70 -15.96 19.03
C LEU A 428 -7.08 -17.44 19.06
N LYS A 429 -8.14 -17.78 19.75
CA LYS A 429 -8.68 -19.16 19.79
C LYS A 429 -9.29 -19.61 18.45
N SER A 430 -9.61 -18.64 17.58
CA SER A 430 -10.02 -18.86 16.21
C SER A 430 -9.35 -17.80 15.34
N GLY A 431 -8.68 -18.20 14.27
CA GLY A 431 -8.11 -17.27 13.29
C GLY A 431 -9.23 -16.39 12.72
N LEU A 432 -9.11 -15.08 12.91
CA LEU A 432 -9.93 -14.11 12.21
C LEU A 432 -9.15 -13.74 10.95
N ALA A 433 -9.27 -14.56 9.92
CA ALA A 433 -8.85 -14.13 8.59
C ALA A 433 -9.75 -12.96 8.16
N PRO A 434 -9.28 -12.05 7.29
CA PRO A 434 -10.17 -11.09 6.64
C PRO A 434 -11.29 -11.89 5.98
N ALA A 435 -12.45 -11.83 6.64
CA ALA A 435 -13.59 -12.66 6.27
C ALA A 435 -14.23 -12.22 4.95
N PHE A 436 -13.90 -11.01 4.50
CA PHE A 436 -14.53 -10.41 3.34
C PHE A 436 -13.52 -10.15 2.22
N ALA A 437 -13.70 -10.83 1.09
CA ALA A 437 -13.04 -10.45 -0.14
C ALA A 437 -13.53 -9.08 -0.62
N ALA A 438 -14.83 -8.78 -0.42
CA ALA A 438 -15.40 -7.49 -0.75
C ALA A 438 -16.49 -7.05 0.24
N THR A 439 -16.55 -5.73 0.48
CA THR A 439 -17.70 -5.06 1.13
C THR A 439 -18.16 -3.89 0.26
N VAL A 440 -19.48 -3.70 0.16
CA VAL A 440 -20.11 -2.59 -0.55
C VAL A 440 -21.18 -2.00 0.34
N THR A 441 -20.88 -0.88 0.99
CA THR A 441 -21.73 -0.37 2.07
C THR A 441 -21.99 1.13 1.96
N VAL A 442 -23.18 1.54 2.38
CA VAL A 442 -23.53 2.94 2.68
C VAL A 442 -23.78 3.02 4.18
N ILE A 443 -22.91 3.68 4.92
CA ILE A 443 -22.94 3.73 6.38
C ILE A 443 -22.49 5.11 6.91
N PRO A 444 -23.02 5.59 8.04
CA PRO A 444 -22.70 6.93 8.57
C PRO A 444 -21.48 6.96 9.48
N GLU A 445 -20.54 6.03 9.33
CA GLU A 445 -19.49 5.77 10.35
C GLU A 445 -18.59 6.96 10.63
N TYR A 446 -18.16 7.70 9.59
CA TYR A 446 -17.27 8.86 9.69
C TYR A 446 -17.99 10.21 9.48
N SER A 447 -19.24 10.20 9.06
CA SER A 447 -20.05 11.40 8.76
C SER A 447 -21.08 11.72 9.84
N LYS A 448 -20.69 11.73 11.08
CA LYS A 448 -21.62 11.87 12.22
C LYS A 448 -22.46 13.15 12.20
N ASN A 449 -21.98 14.22 11.57
CA ASN A 449 -22.63 15.54 11.55
C ASN A 449 -23.23 15.91 10.19
N ASP A 450 -23.08 15.07 9.16
CA ASP A 450 -23.71 15.28 7.86
C ASP A 450 -24.86 14.29 7.69
N VAL A 451 -26.06 14.81 7.43
CA VAL A 451 -27.25 14.00 7.19
C VAL A 451 -27.36 13.50 5.75
N ARG A 452 -26.56 14.06 4.82
CA ARG A 452 -26.54 13.61 3.43
C ARG A 452 -25.95 12.22 3.33
N ARG A 453 -26.52 11.41 2.45
CA ARG A 453 -26.00 10.07 2.13
C ARG A 453 -25.99 9.88 0.63
N GLY A 454 -25.09 9.03 0.19
CA GLY A 454 -24.97 8.62 -1.18
C GLY A 454 -25.57 7.25 -1.46
N ARG A 455 -25.18 6.68 -2.55
CA ARG A 455 -25.56 5.32 -2.96
C ARG A 455 -24.43 4.63 -3.67
N ASN A 456 -24.49 3.30 -3.71
CA ASN A 456 -23.54 2.49 -4.47
C ASN A 456 -24.31 1.71 -5.55
N ARG A 457 -23.79 1.69 -6.78
CA ARG A 457 -24.40 0.96 -7.90
C ARG A 457 -23.36 0.59 -8.96
N ASP A 458 -23.70 -0.38 -9.80
CA ASP A 458 -22.88 -0.78 -10.95
C ASP A 458 -21.42 -1.11 -10.56
N ILE A 459 -21.26 -2.10 -9.67
CA ILE A 459 -19.97 -2.55 -9.13
C ILE A 459 -19.72 -3.97 -9.58
N VAL A 460 -18.56 -4.21 -10.21
CA VAL A 460 -18.18 -5.53 -10.74
C VAL A 460 -17.01 -6.09 -9.95
N LEU A 461 -17.16 -7.32 -9.48
CA LEU A 461 -16.11 -8.15 -8.91
C LEU A 461 -15.81 -9.27 -9.89
N ARG A 462 -14.66 -9.27 -10.56
CA ARG A 462 -14.29 -10.25 -11.58
C ARG A 462 -12.99 -10.95 -11.21
N ASP A 463 -13.00 -12.28 -11.27
CA ASP A 463 -11.82 -13.12 -11.05
C ASP A 463 -11.08 -12.79 -9.73
N ILE A 464 -11.84 -12.80 -8.63
CA ILE A 464 -11.30 -12.57 -7.30
C ILE A 464 -10.74 -13.90 -6.77
N CYS A 465 -9.42 -13.97 -6.63
CA CYS A 465 -8.69 -15.17 -6.24
C CYS A 465 -8.20 -15.07 -4.80
N VAL A 466 -8.66 -15.95 -3.92
CA VAL A 466 -8.28 -15.95 -2.51
C VAL A 466 -7.48 -17.21 -2.19
N THR A 467 -6.32 -17.06 -1.59
CA THR A 467 -5.48 -18.13 -1.07
C THR A 467 -5.42 -18.02 0.44
N GLY A 468 -5.83 -19.06 1.15
CA GLY A 468 -5.82 -19.05 2.61
C GLY A 468 -6.81 -19.99 3.26
N PRO A 469 -6.95 -19.92 4.59
CA PRO A 469 -7.69 -20.92 5.37
C PRO A 469 -9.22 -20.81 5.27
N GLU A 470 -9.76 -19.61 4.96
CA GLU A 470 -11.21 -19.37 4.99
C GLU A 470 -11.79 -19.10 3.61
N CYS A 471 -12.97 -19.67 3.35
CA CYS A 471 -13.74 -19.35 2.15
C CYS A 471 -14.13 -17.87 2.18
N PRO A 472 -13.88 -17.11 1.09
CA PRO A 472 -14.18 -15.69 1.05
C PRO A 472 -15.68 -15.41 1.15
N ARG A 473 -16.01 -14.26 1.71
CA ARG A 473 -17.39 -13.75 1.82
C ARG A 473 -17.50 -12.38 1.16
N ILE A 474 -18.71 -11.99 0.81
CA ILE A 474 -19.03 -10.63 0.35
C ILE A 474 -20.16 -10.06 1.20
N ARG A 475 -20.15 -8.75 1.40
CA ARG A 475 -21.18 -8.03 2.16
C ARG A 475 -21.67 -6.83 1.38
N MET A 476 -22.99 -6.65 1.36
CA MET A 476 -23.65 -5.45 0.85
C MET A 476 -24.57 -4.87 1.91
N ARG A 477 -24.64 -3.52 1.98
CA ARG A 477 -25.55 -2.81 2.86
C ARG A 477 -25.84 -1.42 2.31
N GLY A 478 -27.11 -1.02 2.30
CA GLY A 478 -27.57 0.34 2.10
C GLY A 478 -27.85 1.05 3.43
N TYR A 479 -28.17 2.31 3.37
CA TYR A 479 -28.48 3.16 4.54
C TYR A 479 -30.00 3.26 4.77
N ASP A 480 -30.75 3.65 3.75
CA ASP A 480 -32.22 3.74 3.75
C ASP A 480 -32.78 3.46 2.34
N LYS A 481 -34.10 3.68 2.14
CA LYS A 481 -34.77 3.39 0.87
C LYS A 481 -34.27 4.21 -0.33
N ASP A 482 -33.70 5.39 -0.10
CA ASP A 482 -33.20 6.31 -1.13
C ASP A 482 -31.68 6.19 -1.32
N HIS A 483 -30.96 5.66 -0.32
CA HIS A 483 -29.49 5.54 -0.26
C HIS A 483 -29.09 4.06 -0.21
N ARG A 484 -29.21 3.41 -1.35
CA ARG A 484 -29.13 1.96 -1.50
C ARG A 484 -27.77 1.50 -2.03
N THR A 485 -27.52 0.20 -1.83
CA THR A 485 -26.48 -0.54 -2.57
C THR A 485 -27.19 -1.48 -3.55
N THR A 486 -26.94 -1.29 -4.85
CA THR A 486 -27.61 -2.03 -5.93
C THR A 486 -26.64 -2.38 -7.06
N GLY A 487 -27.01 -3.30 -7.94
CA GLY A 487 -26.25 -3.57 -9.16
C GLY A 487 -24.84 -4.12 -8.93
N VAL A 488 -24.61 -4.85 -7.85
CA VAL A 488 -23.32 -5.55 -7.64
C VAL A 488 -23.34 -6.83 -8.46
N VAL A 489 -22.30 -7.04 -9.28
CA VAL A 489 -22.15 -8.20 -10.16
C VAL A 489 -20.86 -8.94 -9.80
N VAL A 490 -20.94 -10.25 -9.67
CA VAL A 490 -19.81 -11.13 -9.37
C VAL A 490 -19.58 -12.09 -10.55
N GLN A 491 -18.38 -12.04 -11.11
CA GLN A 491 -17.95 -12.85 -12.27
C GLN A 491 -16.69 -13.65 -11.90
N GLY A 492 -16.84 -14.71 -11.11
CA GLY A 492 -15.74 -15.58 -10.67
C GLY A 492 -15.15 -15.19 -9.31
N ILE A 493 -15.33 -16.10 -8.35
CA ILE A 493 -14.57 -16.09 -7.08
C ILE A 493 -13.91 -17.45 -6.92
N TYR A 494 -12.62 -17.42 -6.63
CA TYR A 494 -11.80 -18.62 -6.49
C TYR A 494 -11.19 -18.68 -5.09
N TRP A 495 -11.22 -19.86 -4.49
CA TRP A 495 -10.58 -20.12 -3.20
C TRP A 495 -9.64 -21.31 -3.31
N ASN A 496 -8.35 -21.07 -3.05
CA ASN A 496 -7.28 -22.07 -3.19
C ASN A 496 -7.31 -22.76 -4.57
N GLY A 497 -7.54 -21.97 -5.62
CA GLY A 497 -7.57 -22.42 -7.01
C GLY A 497 -8.87 -23.07 -7.46
N ARG A 498 -9.87 -23.23 -6.58
CA ARG A 498 -11.19 -23.79 -6.90
C ARG A 498 -12.22 -22.66 -7.01
N GLU A 499 -13.04 -22.70 -8.04
CA GLU A 499 -14.19 -21.78 -8.16
C GLU A 499 -15.22 -22.05 -7.04
N VAL A 500 -15.59 -20.99 -6.31
CA VAL A 500 -16.54 -21.04 -5.18
C VAL A 500 -17.68 -20.02 -5.30
N SER A 501 -17.93 -19.48 -6.49
CA SER A 501 -18.94 -18.45 -6.72
C SER A 501 -20.30 -18.83 -6.18
N GLN A 502 -20.79 -20.06 -6.44
CA GLN A 502 -22.07 -20.55 -5.93
C GLN A 502 -22.13 -20.67 -4.40
N GLU A 503 -21.01 -20.98 -3.77
CA GLU A 503 -20.89 -21.09 -2.32
C GLU A 503 -20.93 -19.70 -1.67
N VAL A 504 -20.22 -18.75 -2.28
CA VAL A 504 -20.23 -17.35 -1.85
C VAL A 504 -21.60 -16.71 -2.06
N GLU A 505 -22.30 -17.00 -3.16
CA GLU A 505 -23.66 -16.56 -3.44
C GLU A 505 -24.65 -16.98 -2.34
N LYS A 506 -24.59 -18.23 -1.89
CA LYS A 506 -25.45 -18.75 -0.81
C LYS A 506 -25.18 -18.09 0.54
N HIS A 507 -23.96 -17.65 0.78
CA HIS A 507 -23.53 -17.12 2.08
C HIS A 507 -23.22 -15.61 2.04
N GLN A 508 -23.61 -14.91 0.94
CA GLN A 508 -23.47 -13.46 0.87
C GLN A 508 -24.26 -12.77 1.98
N GLN A 509 -23.67 -11.77 2.57
CA GLN A 509 -24.31 -10.99 3.62
C GLN A 509 -25.03 -9.78 3.01
N VAL A 510 -26.33 -9.86 2.91
CA VAL A 510 -27.17 -8.78 2.40
C VAL A 510 -27.85 -8.09 3.57
N GLY A 511 -27.39 -6.88 3.90
CA GLY A 511 -27.96 -6.04 4.94
C GLY A 511 -29.17 -5.24 4.44
N PRO A 512 -29.74 -4.38 5.32
CA PRO A 512 -30.87 -3.52 4.95
C PRO A 512 -30.56 -2.65 3.72
N PHE A 513 -31.57 -2.39 2.89
CA PHE A 513 -31.53 -1.50 1.73
C PHE A 513 -30.43 -1.83 0.70
N ALA A 514 -29.99 -3.08 0.64
CA ALA A 514 -29.13 -3.60 -0.39
C ALA A 514 -29.85 -4.67 -1.22
N GLU A 515 -29.47 -4.80 -2.47
CA GLU A 515 -29.83 -5.92 -3.31
C GLU A 515 -28.77 -7.01 -3.20
N PRO A 516 -29.16 -8.31 -3.27
CA PRO A 516 -28.18 -9.38 -3.42
C PRO A 516 -27.30 -9.16 -4.64
N ALA A 517 -26.03 -9.49 -4.53
CA ALA A 517 -25.14 -9.49 -5.68
C ALA A 517 -25.62 -10.55 -6.70
N ARG A 518 -25.59 -10.21 -7.97
CA ARG A 518 -25.89 -11.11 -9.07
C ARG A 518 -24.63 -11.85 -9.48
N PHE A 519 -24.68 -13.17 -9.47
CA PHE A 519 -23.58 -14.01 -9.90
C PHE A 519 -23.75 -14.41 -11.37
N GLU A 520 -22.74 -14.11 -12.16
CA GLU A 520 -22.69 -14.45 -13.58
C GLU A 520 -21.50 -15.38 -13.82
N ARG A 521 -21.59 -16.25 -14.83
CA ARG A 521 -20.46 -17.06 -15.22
C ARG A 521 -19.36 -16.15 -15.79
N SER A 522 -18.11 -16.39 -15.40
CA SER A 522 -16.96 -15.82 -16.09
C SER A 522 -17.02 -16.22 -17.58
N LYS A 523 -16.86 -15.25 -18.47
CA LYS A 523 -16.93 -15.50 -19.93
C LYS A 523 -15.68 -16.15 -20.43
#